data_d4ab108a618b9b0a96e32e4f01c6df4b
#
_entry.id   d4ab108a618b9b0a96e32e4f01c6df4b
#
_cell.length_a   1.000
_cell.length_b   1.000
_cell.length_c   1.000
_cell.angle_alpha   90.00
_cell.angle_beta   90.00
_cell.angle_gamma   90.00
#
_symmetry.space_group_name_H-M   'P 1'
#
loop_
_entity.id
_entity.type
_entity.pdbx_description
1 polymer ?
#
loop_
_entity_poly.entity_id
_entity_poly.type
_entity_poly.pdbx_seq_one_letter_code
_entity_poly.pdbx_strand_id
1 'polypeptide(L)'
;ISLQDALLIKEMNMNAVRFHYPPDTHFLEMCDSLGLFVIDELAGWQNSYDTSTGLILQREMLLRDVNHPSIVLWSNGNEGGWNNALDQHFADYDIQKRHVIHPWADFNQLDTHHYPAYLTGVARFTNGYNVFMPTEFMHGQYDQGHGAGLQDFWDNYTRHPLFAGGFMWDFCDNAVKRADKGGILDSETFNAPDGILGPYREKEGSYYTVREVWSPIQIKKQYITSSFKGEFMLSNNYLFTNLSQCTMKYQIYAAPSPLKGGQQSLLASGEVVLPSLHPGETGRAVMQVPENFFEGDVLQLEAFDATGKSICNWTWPIHYAADYFQKQRTLISSDETALFTESDSTVTLSAKHVTVTFTKQDGKIISVLNSLNKQVPFKEGPVAVGMKMKPIRSTCRMDGTDAVFCVNYVGGVDSIVWRMSADGLLNMNAVLLNRASGGGGFDDAFMDEQVYNLGLTFSYPEEECTGMRWFGRGPYRVWKNRVPGTNYGIWHK
;
A
#
# COMPACT_ATOMS: atom_id res chain seq x y z
N ILE A 1 9.58 17.22 -20.19
CA ILE A 1 8.54 16.96 -19.17
C ILE A 1 7.51 16.02 -19.78
N SER A 2 6.78 16.38 -20.86
CA SER A 2 5.67 15.59 -21.44
C SER A 2 6.02 14.12 -21.70
N LEU A 3 7.17 13.85 -22.36
CA LEU A 3 7.64 12.48 -22.57
C LEU A 3 7.92 11.76 -21.26
N GLN A 4 8.55 12.44 -20.29
CA GLN A 4 8.88 11.85 -18.99
C GLN A 4 7.60 11.47 -18.22
N ASP A 5 6.62 12.36 -18.18
CA ASP A 5 5.34 12.13 -17.50
C ASP A 5 4.56 11.00 -18.17
N ALA A 6 4.49 10.97 -19.51
CA ALA A 6 3.85 9.88 -20.26
C ALA A 6 4.56 8.52 -20.02
N LEU A 7 5.89 8.51 -19.94
CA LEU A 7 6.64 7.30 -19.60
C LEU A 7 6.40 6.83 -18.16
N LEU A 8 6.28 7.75 -17.19
CA LEU A 8 5.93 7.41 -15.80
C LEU A 8 4.52 6.81 -15.70
N ILE A 9 3.56 7.37 -16.43
CA ILE A 9 2.20 6.83 -16.52
C ILE A 9 2.24 5.38 -17.05
N LYS A 10 2.96 5.13 -18.12
CA LYS A 10 3.15 3.77 -18.65
C LYS A 10 3.90 2.86 -17.69
N GLU A 11 4.87 3.39 -16.93
CA GLU A 11 5.64 2.61 -15.94
C GLU A 11 4.76 2.17 -14.75
N MET A 12 3.74 2.96 -14.42
CA MET A 12 2.71 2.60 -13.44
C MET A 12 1.63 1.64 -13.98
N ASN A 13 1.82 1.10 -15.19
CA ASN A 13 0.87 0.22 -15.88
C ASN A 13 -0.47 0.88 -16.22
N MET A 14 -0.53 2.19 -16.23
CA MET A 14 -1.70 2.93 -16.69
C MET A 14 -1.77 2.94 -18.22
N ASN A 15 -2.98 2.99 -18.76
CA ASN A 15 -3.23 3.02 -20.21
C ASN A 15 -4.08 4.20 -20.67
N ALA A 16 -4.54 5.04 -19.76
CA ALA A 16 -5.38 6.19 -20.07
C ALA A 16 -5.04 7.40 -19.19
N VAL A 17 -5.34 8.59 -19.72
CA VAL A 17 -5.19 9.87 -19.02
C VAL A 17 -6.43 10.71 -19.27
N ARG A 18 -6.92 11.37 -18.23
CA ARG A 18 -7.88 12.45 -18.33
C ARG A 18 -7.19 13.78 -18.03
N PHE A 19 -7.50 14.79 -18.82
CA PHE A 19 -7.08 16.16 -18.57
C PHE A 19 -8.27 16.97 -18.07
N HIS A 20 -8.04 17.77 -17.02
CA HIS A 20 -9.05 18.69 -16.48
C HIS A 20 -9.17 19.98 -17.31
N TYR A 21 -8.18 20.24 -18.13
CA TYR A 21 -8.08 21.35 -19.07
C TYR A 21 -7.36 20.86 -20.33
N PRO A 22 -7.61 21.46 -21.51
CA PRO A 22 -6.95 21.03 -22.75
C PRO A 22 -5.42 20.96 -22.57
N PRO A 23 -4.79 19.81 -22.84
CA PRO A 23 -3.35 19.62 -22.61
C PRO A 23 -2.49 20.35 -23.63
N ASP A 24 -1.20 20.40 -23.35
CA ASP A 24 -0.21 20.77 -24.36
C ASP A 24 -0.16 19.75 -25.51
N THR A 25 -0.09 20.22 -26.76
CA THR A 25 -0.09 19.37 -27.95
C THR A 25 1.02 18.33 -27.93
N HIS A 26 2.22 18.69 -27.42
CA HIS A 26 3.32 17.76 -27.32
C HIS A 26 3.02 16.58 -26.37
N PHE A 27 2.20 16.79 -25.33
CA PHE A 27 1.76 15.69 -24.49
C PHE A 27 0.81 14.74 -25.25
N LEU A 28 -0.10 15.26 -26.07
CA LEU A 28 -0.96 14.44 -26.95
C LEU A 28 -0.12 13.62 -27.94
N GLU A 29 0.91 14.22 -28.54
CA GLU A 29 1.85 13.49 -29.40
C GLU A 29 2.55 12.34 -28.66
N MET A 30 2.88 12.53 -27.37
CA MET A 30 3.44 11.45 -26.55
C MET A 30 2.41 10.37 -26.24
N CYS A 31 1.15 10.73 -26.00
CA CYS A 31 0.07 9.77 -25.84
C CYS A 31 -0.15 8.94 -27.10
N ASP A 32 -0.15 9.58 -28.27
CA ASP A 32 -0.23 8.89 -29.57
C ASP A 32 0.92 7.89 -29.76
N SER A 33 2.14 8.33 -29.46
CA SER A 33 3.35 7.53 -29.65
C SER A 33 3.46 6.35 -28.69
N LEU A 34 2.99 6.50 -27.44
CA LEU A 34 3.09 5.52 -26.39
C LEU A 34 1.83 4.66 -26.19
N GLY A 35 0.76 4.96 -26.96
CA GLY A 35 -0.50 4.25 -26.87
C GLY A 35 -1.21 4.46 -25.53
N LEU A 36 -1.34 5.73 -25.10
CA LEU A 36 -2.19 6.12 -23.99
C LEU A 36 -3.53 6.63 -24.53
N PHE A 37 -4.63 6.16 -24.00
CA PHE A 37 -5.95 6.72 -24.29
C PHE A 37 -6.13 8.06 -23.58
N VAL A 38 -6.84 8.98 -24.21
CA VAL A 38 -7.03 10.33 -23.69
C VAL A 38 -8.51 10.68 -23.61
N ILE A 39 -8.91 11.29 -22.50
CA ILE A 39 -10.09 12.11 -22.38
C ILE A 39 -9.63 13.55 -22.41
N ASP A 40 -9.95 14.27 -23.47
CA ASP A 40 -9.62 15.68 -23.62
C ASP A 40 -10.82 16.54 -23.21
N GLU A 41 -10.57 17.53 -22.34
CA GLU A 41 -11.62 18.24 -21.64
C GLU A 41 -11.61 19.74 -21.95
N LEU A 42 -12.78 20.23 -22.38
CA LEU A 42 -13.04 21.67 -22.48
C LEU A 42 -13.03 22.27 -21.07
N ALA A 43 -12.25 23.32 -20.87
CA ALA A 43 -12.17 24.01 -19.61
C ALA A 43 -13.56 24.46 -19.11
N GLY A 44 -13.79 24.25 -17.82
CA GLY A 44 -15.01 24.58 -17.11
C GLY A 44 -15.06 23.79 -15.80
N TRP A 45 -15.13 24.46 -14.66
CA TRP A 45 -15.18 23.80 -13.35
C TRP A 45 -16.24 24.44 -12.47
N GLN A 46 -17.28 23.63 -12.15
CA GLN A 46 -18.46 24.03 -11.37
C GLN A 46 -19.28 25.18 -11.99
N ASN A 47 -18.68 25.98 -12.83
CA ASN A 47 -19.33 27.03 -13.60
C ASN A 47 -19.02 26.87 -15.07
N SER A 48 -20.06 26.83 -15.90
CA SER A 48 -19.93 26.74 -17.35
C SER A 48 -19.63 28.09 -17.98
N TYR A 49 -18.98 28.06 -19.14
CA TYR A 49 -18.94 29.22 -20.03
C TYR A 49 -20.33 29.54 -20.59
N ASP A 50 -20.59 30.81 -20.90
CA ASP A 50 -21.71 31.17 -21.76
C ASP A 50 -21.55 30.51 -23.13
N THR A 51 -22.66 30.34 -23.87
CA THR A 51 -22.66 29.61 -25.13
C THR A 51 -21.74 30.24 -26.17
N SER A 52 -21.66 31.57 -26.24
CA SER A 52 -20.84 32.26 -27.26
C SER A 52 -19.34 32.04 -27.00
N THR A 53 -18.90 32.20 -25.77
CA THR A 53 -17.51 31.93 -25.37
C THR A 53 -17.18 30.44 -25.48
N GLY A 54 -18.05 29.58 -24.97
CA GLY A 54 -17.88 28.14 -25.02
C GLY A 54 -17.73 27.58 -26.43
N LEU A 55 -18.52 28.05 -27.42
CA LEU A 55 -18.39 27.63 -28.80
C LEU A 55 -17.04 28.02 -29.43
N ILE A 56 -16.47 29.15 -29.04
CA ILE A 56 -15.14 29.57 -29.52
C ILE A 56 -14.08 28.64 -28.97
N LEU A 57 -14.06 28.44 -27.64
CA LEU A 57 -13.07 27.60 -26.97
C LEU A 57 -13.17 26.13 -27.42
N GLN A 58 -14.38 25.60 -27.55
CA GLN A 58 -14.64 24.24 -28.03
C GLN A 58 -14.12 24.06 -29.47
N ARG A 59 -14.42 25.00 -30.35
CA ARG A 59 -13.92 24.97 -31.73
C ARG A 59 -12.39 24.99 -31.77
N GLU A 60 -11.75 25.84 -30.99
CA GLU A 60 -10.28 25.94 -30.94
C GLU A 60 -9.65 24.65 -30.45
N MET A 61 -10.16 24.04 -29.39
CA MET A 61 -9.73 22.76 -28.88
C MET A 61 -9.90 21.67 -29.94
N LEU A 62 -11.09 21.50 -30.48
CA LEU A 62 -11.38 20.45 -31.46
C LEU A 62 -10.54 20.57 -32.73
N LEU A 63 -10.39 21.79 -33.30
CA LEU A 63 -9.56 21.99 -34.50
C LEU A 63 -8.08 21.70 -34.25
N ARG A 64 -7.60 21.93 -33.02
CA ARG A 64 -6.23 21.61 -32.64
C ARG A 64 -6.02 20.10 -32.47
N ASP A 65 -6.97 19.40 -31.79
CA ASP A 65 -6.72 18.12 -31.20
C ASP A 65 -7.42 16.92 -31.88
N VAL A 66 -8.40 17.18 -32.77
CA VAL A 66 -9.22 16.14 -33.41
C VAL A 66 -8.43 15.05 -34.15
N ASN A 67 -7.22 15.35 -34.61
CA ASN A 67 -6.36 14.41 -35.35
C ASN A 67 -5.50 13.52 -34.45
N HIS A 68 -5.55 13.67 -33.12
CA HIS A 68 -4.85 12.79 -32.22
C HIS A 68 -5.63 11.49 -32.06
N PRO A 69 -5.08 10.34 -32.48
CA PRO A 69 -5.75 9.04 -32.37
C PRO A 69 -5.86 8.54 -30.93
N SER A 70 -5.07 9.06 -30.02
CA SER A 70 -5.13 8.76 -28.58
C SER A 70 -6.44 9.26 -27.94
N ILE A 71 -7.03 10.33 -28.44
CA ILE A 71 -8.29 10.87 -27.89
C ILE A 71 -9.44 9.93 -28.23
N VAL A 72 -10.08 9.40 -27.19
CA VAL A 72 -11.20 8.45 -27.33
C VAL A 72 -12.53 9.04 -26.89
N LEU A 73 -12.50 10.04 -26.02
CA LEU A 73 -13.68 10.76 -25.51
C LEU A 73 -13.41 12.26 -25.43
N TRP A 74 -14.44 13.04 -25.63
CA TRP A 74 -14.46 14.46 -25.34
C TRP A 74 -15.19 14.72 -24.02
N SER A 75 -14.74 15.69 -23.27
CA SER A 75 -15.38 16.12 -22.02
C SER A 75 -15.80 17.59 -22.12
N ASN A 76 -17.02 17.88 -21.70
CA ASN A 76 -17.60 19.24 -21.73
C ASN A 76 -17.59 19.88 -20.34
N GLY A 77 -16.39 20.12 -19.79
CA GLY A 77 -16.22 20.72 -18.46
C GLY A 77 -16.31 19.72 -17.32
N ASN A 78 -16.02 20.17 -16.09
CA ASN A 78 -15.91 19.38 -14.87
C ASN A 78 -16.93 19.80 -13.82
N GLU A 79 -17.49 18.83 -13.08
CA GLU A 79 -18.29 19.01 -11.85
C GLU A 79 -19.39 20.10 -11.95
N GLY A 80 -20.20 20.03 -13.01
CA GLY A 80 -21.23 21.03 -13.29
C GLY A 80 -20.78 22.18 -14.18
N GLY A 81 -19.50 22.21 -14.60
CA GLY A 81 -18.95 23.22 -15.47
C GLY A 81 -19.28 23.04 -16.96
N TRP A 82 -20.17 22.13 -17.32
CA TRP A 82 -20.60 21.90 -18.70
C TRP A 82 -21.76 22.83 -19.12
N ASN A 83 -21.79 23.20 -20.39
CA ASN A 83 -22.92 23.88 -20.99
C ASN A 83 -23.55 22.93 -22.02
N ASN A 84 -24.74 22.41 -21.72
CA ASN A 84 -25.45 21.44 -22.57
C ASN A 84 -25.68 21.91 -24.00
N ALA A 85 -25.73 23.25 -24.25
CA ALA A 85 -25.86 23.79 -25.60
C ALA A 85 -24.65 23.50 -26.50
N LEU A 86 -23.50 23.14 -25.90
CA LEU A 86 -22.26 22.81 -26.60
C LEU A 86 -22.19 21.35 -27.06
N ASP A 87 -22.93 20.42 -26.42
CA ASP A 87 -22.76 18.99 -26.62
C ASP A 87 -22.88 18.56 -28.10
N GLN A 88 -23.86 19.08 -28.79
CA GLN A 88 -24.08 18.75 -30.20
C GLN A 88 -22.96 19.28 -31.12
N HIS A 89 -22.28 20.34 -30.75
CA HIS A 89 -21.26 21.03 -31.56
C HIS A 89 -19.90 20.33 -31.55
N PHE A 90 -19.66 19.36 -30.66
CA PHE A 90 -18.48 18.51 -30.77
C PHE A 90 -18.45 17.74 -32.10
N ALA A 91 -19.60 17.26 -32.55
CA ALA A 91 -19.73 16.54 -33.83
C ALA A 91 -19.55 17.43 -35.07
N ASP A 92 -19.60 18.76 -34.96
CA ASP A 92 -19.39 19.68 -36.09
C ASP A 92 -17.95 19.64 -36.61
N TYR A 93 -16.99 19.32 -35.73
CA TYR A 93 -15.56 19.31 -36.06
C TYR A 93 -14.94 17.91 -35.96
N ASP A 94 -15.56 16.99 -35.21
CA ASP A 94 -15.08 15.60 -35.07
C ASP A 94 -15.84 14.65 -36.01
N ILE A 95 -15.24 14.30 -37.13
CA ILE A 95 -15.83 13.36 -38.10
C ILE A 95 -16.02 11.94 -37.53
N GLN A 96 -15.27 11.58 -36.50
CA GLN A 96 -15.39 10.28 -35.79
C GLN A 96 -16.59 10.28 -34.85
N LYS A 97 -17.11 11.46 -34.50
CA LYS A 97 -18.24 11.64 -33.59
C LYS A 97 -18.00 10.92 -32.24
N ARG A 98 -16.80 11.12 -31.69
CA ARG A 98 -16.45 10.55 -30.38
C ARG A 98 -17.47 10.99 -29.33
N HIS A 99 -17.70 10.12 -28.34
CA HIS A 99 -18.64 10.40 -27.27
C HIS A 99 -18.22 11.61 -26.45
N VAL A 100 -19.22 12.41 -26.07
CA VAL A 100 -19.07 13.53 -25.13
C VAL A 100 -19.53 13.09 -23.76
N ILE A 101 -18.78 13.39 -22.74
CA ILE A 101 -19.09 13.11 -21.33
C ILE A 101 -19.21 14.39 -20.52
N HIS A 102 -19.91 14.28 -19.39
CA HIS A 102 -20.00 15.30 -18.33
C HIS A 102 -19.40 14.71 -17.05
N PRO A 103 -18.12 14.93 -16.74
CA PRO A 103 -17.48 14.38 -15.55
C PRO A 103 -18.25 14.67 -14.26
N TRP A 104 -18.46 13.60 -13.49
CA TRP A 104 -19.31 13.35 -12.33
C TRP A 104 -20.79 13.01 -12.66
N ALA A 105 -21.28 13.22 -13.89
CA ALA A 105 -22.67 12.96 -14.22
C ALA A 105 -22.90 11.59 -14.86
N ASP A 106 -24.13 11.09 -14.76
CA ASP A 106 -24.65 10.01 -15.60
C ASP A 106 -25.23 10.65 -16.88
N PHE A 107 -24.45 10.64 -17.94
CA PHE A 107 -24.75 11.31 -19.19
C PHE A 107 -24.30 10.48 -20.39
N ASN A 108 -25.10 10.47 -21.44
CA ASN A 108 -24.76 9.86 -22.74
C ASN A 108 -24.29 8.40 -22.61
N GLN A 109 -24.98 7.60 -21.81
CA GLN A 109 -24.72 6.18 -21.52
C GLN A 109 -23.45 5.89 -20.72
N LEU A 110 -22.75 6.91 -20.21
CA LEU A 110 -21.62 6.78 -19.30
C LEU A 110 -21.96 7.43 -17.96
N ASP A 111 -21.72 6.68 -16.90
CA ASP A 111 -21.74 7.16 -15.52
C ASP A 111 -20.32 7.45 -15.07
N THR A 112 -19.99 8.73 -14.98
CA THR A 112 -18.64 9.24 -14.69
C THR A 112 -18.51 9.77 -13.26
N HIS A 113 -19.29 9.23 -12.33
CA HIS A 113 -19.36 9.68 -10.95
C HIS A 113 -17.98 9.94 -10.30
N HIS A 114 -17.83 11.10 -9.65
CA HIS A 114 -16.62 11.44 -8.93
C HIS A 114 -16.66 10.87 -7.50
N TYR A 115 -15.54 10.37 -7.02
CA TYR A 115 -15.32 9.85 -5.66
C TYR A 115 -16.44 8.91 -5.19
N PRO A 116 -16.80 7.88 -5.98
CA PRO A 116 -17.83 6.93 -5.57
C PRO A 116 -17.41 6.23 -4.29
N ALA A 117 -18.33 6.15 -3.32
CA ALA A 117 -18.13 5.28 -2.17
C ALA A 117 -18.02 3.82 -2.63
N TYR A 118 -17.37 2.97 -1.85
CA TYR A 118 -17.16 1.55 -2.20
C TYR A 118 -18.45 0.84 -2.65
N LEU A 119 -19.58 1.10 -1.98
CA LEU A 119 -20.87 0.50 -2.33
C LEU A 119 -21.60 1.19 -3.49
N THR A 120 -21.20 2.40 -3.89
CA THR A 120 -21.85 3.11 -5.01
C THR A 120 -21.73 2.33 -6.30
N GLY A 121 -20.55 1.80 -6.62
CA GLY A 121 -20.34 0.95 -7.79
C GLY A 121 -21.25 -0.27 -7.79
N VAL A 122 -21.41 -0.93 -6.65
CA VAL A 122 -22.31 -2.09 -6.51
C VAL A 122 -23.75 -1.71 -6.82
N ALA A 123 -24.23 -0.57 -6.31
CA ALA A 123 -25.59 -0.09 -6.59
C ALA A 123 -25.79 0.23 -8.08
N ARG A 124 -24.80 0.84 -8.73
CA ARG A 124 -24.83 1.14 -10.17
C ARG A 124 -24.92 -0.15 -11.00
N PHE A 125 -24.15 -1.16 -10.66
CA PHE A 125 -24.17 -2.46 -11.35
C PHE A 125 -25.49 -3.22 -11.18
N THR A 126 -26.18 -3.01 -10.07
CA THR A 126 -27.46 -3.70 -9.80
C THR A 126 -28.64 -3.01 -10.49
N ASN A 127 -28.63 -1.68 -10.56
CA ASN A 127 -29.78 -0.89 -10.99
C ASN A 127 -29.53 -0.08 -12.27
N GLY A 128 -28.27 0.02 -12.74
CA GLY A 128 -27.87 0.81 -13.91
C GLY A 128 -27.64 -0.04 -15.15
N TYR A 129 -27.74 0.61 -16.30
CA TYR A 129 -27.46 0.03 -17.62
C TYR A 129 -26.31 0.75 -18.32
N ASN A 130 -25.81 1.84 -17.73
CA ASN A 130 -24.75 2.64 -18.29
C ASN A 130 -23.39 2.09 -17.93
N VAL A 131 -22.42 2.35 -18.78
CA VAL A 131 -21.02 2.04 -18.49
C VAL A 131 -20.55 2.90 -17.32
N PHE A 132 -20.02 2.28 -16.29
CA PHE A 132 -19.48 2.96 -15.11
C PHE A 132 -17.99 3.18 -15.26
N MET A 133 -17.59 4.46 -15.29
CA MET A 133 -16.21 4.89 -15.47
C MET A 133 -15.96 6.16 -14.65
N PRO A 134 -15.67 6.07 -13.35
CA PRO A 134 -15.36 7.25 -12.55
C PRO A 134 -14.22 8.06 -13.16
N THR A 135 -14.48 9.34 -13.46
CA THR A 135 -13.48 10.22 -14.04
C THR A 135 -12.57 10.88 -13.00
N GLU A 136 -12.96 10.80 -11.73
CA GLU A 136 -12.11 11.00 -10.57
C GLU A 136 -12.51 10.01 -9.47
N PHE A 137 -11.57 9.24 -8.96
CA PHE A 137 -11.83 8.40 -7.81
C PHE A 137 -10.55 8.19 -7.01
N MET A 138 -10.66 8.23 -5.68
CA MET A 138 -9.56 8.12 -4.75
C MET A 138 -8.47 9.19 -4.99
N HIS A 139 -7.74 9.54 -3.95
CA HIS A 139 -6.56 10.37 -4.06
C HIS A 139 -5.30 9.50 -3.99
N GLY A 140 -4.23 9.96 -4.64
CA GLY A 140 -2.96 9.25 -4.66
C GLY A 140 -2.25 9.22 -3.31
N GLN A 141 -2.60 10.10 -2.40
CA GLN A 141 -2.00 10.29 -1.07
C GLN A 141 -1.74 8.97 -0.34
N TYR A 142 -0.51 8.49 -0.43
CA TYR A 142 -0.14 7.23 0.20
C TYR A 142 -0.21 7.31 1.72
N ASP A 143 0.41 8.32 2.29
CA ASP A 143 0.53 8.45 3.75
C ASP A 143 -0.76 8.88 4.44
N GLN A 144 -1.68 9.49 3.71
CA GLN A 144 -3.01 9.83 4.20
C GLN A 144 -4.02 8.68 4.10
N GLY A 145 -3.63 7.55 3.51
CA GLY A 145 -4.45 6.36 3.41
C GLY A 145 -5.39 6.28 2.22
N HIS A 146 -5.50 7.29 1.39
CA HIS A 146 -6.44 7.33 0.26
C HIS A 146 -6.14 6.26 -0.79
N GLY A 147 -4.89 6.07 -1.20
CA GLY A 147 -4.49 4.99 -2.11
C GLY A 147 -4.61 3.58 -1.51
N ALA A 148 -4.77 3.45 -0.19
CA ALA A 148 -4.81 2.17 0.50
C ALA A 148 -5.98 1.28 0.07
N GLY A 149 -7.11 1.87 -0.27
CA GLY A 149 -8.31 1.16 -0.70
C GLY A 149 -8.31 0.76 -2.18
N LEU A 150 -7.32 1.15 -2.98
CA LEU A 150 -7.33 0.94 -4.44
C LEU A 150 -7.58 -0.51 -4.82
N GLN A 151 -6.91 -1.47 -4.16
CA GLN A 151 -7.10 -2.90 -4.43
C GLN A 151 -8.55 -3.34 -4.15
N ASP A 152 -9.14 -2.89 -3.02
CA ASP A 152 -10.50 -3.28 -2.64
C ASP A 152 -11.52 -2.74 -3.64
N PHE A 153 -11.39 -1.47 -4.04
CA PHE A 153 -12.24 -0.85 -5.06
C PHE A 153 -12.10 -1.55 -6.40
N TRP A 154 -10.85 -1.79 -6.83
CA TRP A 154 -10.56 -2.43 -8.11
C TRP A 154 -11.08 -3.85 -8.18
N ASP A 155 -10.84 -4.66 -7.15
CA ASP A 155 -11.36 -6.03 -7.03
C ASP A 155 -12.89 -6.08 -7.04
N ASN A 156 -13.55 -5.06 -6.47
CA ASN A 156 -15.00 -4.96 -6.48
C ASN A 156 -15.54 -4.60 -7.86
N TYR A 157 -14.99 -3.55 -8.47
CA TYR A 157 -15.53 -2.98 -9.71
C TYR A 157 -15.22 -3.84 -10.94
N THR A 158 -14.03 -4.40 -11.05
CA THR A 158 -13.63 -5.25 -12.20
C THR A 158 -14.41 -6.56 -12.32
N ARG A 159 -15.16 -6.96 -11.30
CA ARG A 159 -16.06 -8.12 -11.38
C ARG A 159 -17.27 -7.88 -12.28
N HIS A 160 -17.55 -6.64 -12.60
CA HIS A 160 -18.75 -6.28 -13.33
C HIS A 160 -18.46 -5.83 -14.76
N PRO A 161 -19.13 -6.40 -15.79
CA PRO A 161 -18.84 -6.11 -17.19
C PRO A 161 -19.17 -4.67 -17.65
N LEU A 162 -19.92 -3.91 -16.86
CA LEU A 162 -20.19 -2.49 -17.12
C LEU A 162 -19.08 -1.56 -16.59
N PHE A 163 -18.10 -2.07 -15.85
CA PHE A 163 -16.98 -1.25 -15.40
C PHE A 163 -15.94 -1.10 -16.49
N ALA A 164 -15.67 0.11 -16.92
CA ALA A 164 -14.72 0.41 -17.99
C ALA A 164 -13.36 0.91 -17.51
N GLY A 165 -13.11 0.91 -16.20
CA GLY A 165 -11.92 1.51 -15.59
C GLY A 165 -12.25 2.81 -14.87
N GLY A 166 -11.22 3.56 -14.47
CA GLY A 166 -11.40 4.82 -13.76
C GLY A 166 -10.10 5.62 -13.69
N PHE A 167 -10.22 6.89 -13.36
CA PHE A 167 -9.11 7.83 -13.30
C PHE A 167 -8.88 8.28 -11.88
N MET A 168 -7.67 8.03 -11.36
CA MET A 168 -7.29 8.45 -10.01
C MET A 168 -6.95 9.95 -10.00
N TRP A 169 -7.38 10.66 -8.99
CA TRP A 169 -6.97 12.02 -8.71
C TRP A 169 -5.80 12.02 -7.72
N ASP A 170 -4.61 12.54 -8.01
CA ASP A 170 -4.22 12.91 -9.35
C ASP A 170 -2.79 12.39 -9.66
N PHE A 171 -2.16 12.86 -10.72
CA PHE A 171 -0.88 12.31 -11.19
C PHE A 171 0.29 12.65 -10.26
N CYS A 172 0.40 13.91 -9.83
CA CYS A 172 1.49 14.34 -8.95
C CYS A 172 1.03 15.48 -8.03
N ASP A 173 1.65 15.56 -6.88
CA ASP A 173 1.41 16.62 -5.93
C ASP A 173 1.53 18.00 -6.57
N ASN A 174 0.55 18.85 -6.30
CA ASN A 174 0.55 20.24 -6.72
C ASN A 174 1.27 21.09 -5.69
N ALA A 175 2.33 21.77 -6.09
CA ALA A 175 3.08 22.64 -5.19
C ALA A 175 3.64 23.86 -5.93
N VAL A 176 3.67 25.01 -5.25
CA VAL A 176 4.25 26.24 -5.74
C VAL A 176 5.54 26.54 -5.03
N LYS A 177 6.63 26.70 -5.78
CA LYS A 177 7.90 27.14 -5.21
C LYS A 177 7.82 28.62 -4.86
N ARG A 178 7.80 28.94 -3.58
CA ARG A 178 7.64 30.29 -3.03
C ARG A 178 8.99 31.01 -3.00
N ALA A 179 9.27 31.82 -4.03
CA ALA A 179 10.48 32.64 -4.06
C ALA A 179 10.56 33.64 -2.91
N ASP A 180 9.41 34.17 -2.48
CA ASP A 180 9.25 35.10 -1.36
C ASP A 180 9.46 34.47 0.02
N LYS A 181 9.47 33.12 0.11
CA LYS A 181 9.68 32.35 1.35
C LYS A 181 10.94 31.46 1.28
N GLY A 182 11.99 31.92 0.57
CA GLY A 182 13.25 31.17 0.50
C GLY A 182 13.21 29.90 -0.37
N GLY A 183 12.20 29.78 -1.24
CA GLY A 183 12.10 28.66 -2.19
C GLY A 183 11.45 27.39 -1.61
N ILE A 184 10.78 27.48 -0.47
CA ILE A 184 9.99 26.36 0.06
C ILE A 184 8.85 26.02 -0.90
N LEU A 185 8.43 24.75 -0.91
CA LEU A 185 7.23 24.32 -1.58
C LEU A 185 6.01 24.64 -0.72
N ASP A 186 5.03 25.30 -1.31
CA ASP A 186 3.74 25.63 -0.68
C ASP A 186 2.67 24.78 -1.37
N SER A 187 2.16 23.78 -0.66
CA SER A 187 1.20 22.81 -1.15
C SER A 187 -0.18 22.98 -0.52
N GLU A 188 -0.46 24.15 0.07
CA GLU A 188 -1.74 24.41 0.74
C GLU A 188 -2.09 23.31 1.77
N THR A 189 -1.14 22.99 2.65
CA THR A 189 -1.24 21.99 3.70
C THR A 189 -1.47 20.55 3.15
N PHE A 190 -2.67 20.01 3.24
CA PHE A 190 -3.02 18.66 2.85
C PHE A 190 -3.93 18.58 1.60
N ASN A 191 -4.25 19.71 0.98
CA ASN A 191 -5.17 19.74 -0.17
C ASN A 191 -4.46 19.46 -1.50
N ALA A 192 -3.23 19.93 -1.66
CA ALA A 192 -2.49 19.82 -2.89
C ALA A 192 -1.50 18.62 -2.95
N PRO A 193 -1.02 18.01 -1.84
CA PRO A 193 -0.25 16.77 -1.92
C PRO A 193 -1.18 15.54 -1.97
N ASP A 194 -1.95 15.41 -3.04
CA ASP A 194 -2.90 14.32 -3.29
C ASP A 194 -2.56 13.48 -4.52
N GLY A 195 -1.39 13.71 -5.09
CA GLY A 195 -0.85 12.99 -6.24
C GLY A 195 -0.37 11.57 -5.94
N ILE A 196 -0.19 10.80 -7.02
CA ILE A 196 0.47 9.48 -6.97
C ILE A 196 1.98 9.62 -6.84
N LEU A 197 2.51 10.74 -7.33
CA LEU A 197 3.93 11.12 -7.30
C LEU A 197 4.12 12.40 -6.53
N GLY A 198 5.28 12.61 -5.97
CA GLY A 198 5.66 13.90 -5.41
C GLY A 198 5.77 15.01 -6.48
N PRO A 199 5.91 16.27 -6.04
CA PRO A 199 5.85 17.46 -6.95
C PRO A 199 7.00 17.51 -7.96
N TYR A 200 8.11 16.83 -7.71
CA TYR A 200 9.23 16.66 -8.65
C TYR A 200 9.24 15.29 -9.33
N ARG A 201 8.11 14.56 -9.32
CA ARG A 201 7.95 13.19 -9.84
C ARG A 201 8.67 12.15 -9.00
N GLU A 202 8.86 12.38 -7.71
CA GLU A 202 9.37 11.40 -6.78
C GLU A 202 8.39 10.21 -6.67
N LYS A 203 8.94 9.02 -6.75
CA LYS A 203 8.17 7.78 -6.64
C LYS A 203 7.86 7.50 -5.17
N GLU A 204 6.62 7.73 -4.79
CA GLU A 204 6.12 7.48 -3.44
C GLU A 204 5.47 6.10 -3.31
N GLY A 205 4.92 5.77 -2.15
CA GLY A 205 4.28 4.48 -1.92
C GLY A 205 3.08 4.23 -2.82
N SER A 206 2.32 5.28 -3.13
CA SER A 206 1.20 5.26 -4.09
C SER A 206 1.61 4.82 -5.48
N TYR A 207 2.76 5.26 -5.98
CA TYR A 207 3.31 4.83 -7.26
C TYR A 207 3.44 3.30 -7.35
N TYR A 208 4.02 2.67 -6.34
CA TYR A 208 4.22 1.22 -6.31
C TYR A 208 2.91 0.46 -6.12
N THR A 209 2.00 1.01 -5.32
CA THR A 209 0.66 0.43 -5.14
C THR A 209 -0.12 0.42 -6.46
N VAL A 210 -0.17 1.55 -7.14
CA VAL A 210 -0.84 1.67 -8.45
C VAL A 210 -0.21 0.72 -9.46
N ARG A 211 1.11 0.69 -9.55
CA ARG A 211 1.86 -0.17 -10.47
C ARG A 211 1.54 -1.65 -10.28
N GLU A 212 1.38 -2.11 -9.06
CA GLU A 212 1.04 -3.51 -8.75
C GLU A 212 -0.44 -3.79 -8.99
N VAL A 213 -1.35 -2.95 -8.47
CA VAL A 213 -2.81 -3.16 -8.61
C VAL A 213 -3.24 -3.11 -10.07
N TRP A 214 -2.66 -2.22 -10.87
CA TRP A 214 -2.95 -2.09 -12.30
C TRP A 214 -1.97 -2.84 -13.20
N SER A 215 -1.14 -3.72 -12.63
CA SER A 215 -0.31 -4.59 -13.44
C SER A 215 -1.16 -5.42 -14.43
N PRO A 216 -0.80 -5.46 -15.71
CA PRO A 216 -1.54 -6.27 -16.69
C PRO A 216 -1.33 -7.78 -16.47
N ILE A 217 -0.35 -8.18 -15.68
CA ILE A 217 -0.18 -9.54 -15.20
C ILE A 217 -0.57 -9.56 -13.73
N GLN A 218 -1.61 -10.31 -13.38
CA GLN A 218 -2.04 -10.46 -12.00
C GLN A 218 -1.73 -11.86 -11.50
N ILE A 219 -1.11 -11.95 -10.31
CA ILE A 219 -0.82 -13.21 -9.65
C ILE A 219 -1.86 -13.43 -8.55
N LYS A 220 -2.58 -14.56 -8.62
CA LYS A 220 -3.54 -14.91 -7.57
C LYS A 220 -2.83 -15.03 -6.22
N LYS A 221 -3.39 -14.36 -5.22
CA LYS A 221 -2.84 -14.37 -3.85
C LYS A 221 -2.63 -15.80 -3.35
N GLN A 222 -1.43 -16.10 -2.90
CA GLN A 222 -1.06 -17.39 -2.33
C GLN A 222 -0.01 -17.24 -1.23
N TYR A 223 0.18 -18.31 -0.47
CA TYR A 223 1.23 -18.43 0.54
C TYR A 223 2.21 -19.51 0.11
N ILE A 224 3.49 -19.32 0.41
CA ILE A 224 4.50 -20.36 0.27
C ILE A 224 4.37 -21.30 1.47
N THR A 225 4.17 -22.57 1.18
CA THR A 225 4.08 -23.65 2.18
C THR A 225 5.13 -24.71 1.92
N SER A 226 5.34 -25.63 2.85
CA SER A 226 6.26 -26.77 2.66
C SER A 226 5.90 -27.66 1.47
N SER A 227 4.69 -27.57 0.94
CA SER A 227 4.21 -28.28 -0.26
C SER A 227 4.27 -27.45 -1.54
N PHE A 228 4.91 -26.29 -1.53
CA PHE A 228 5.03 -25.42 -2.70
C PHE A 228 5.76 -26.12 -3.84
N LYS A 229 5.17 -26.10 -5.03
CA LYS A 229 5.65 -26.80 -6.24
C LYS A 229 6.10 -25.85 -7.35
N GLY A 230 6.25 -24.56 -7.08
CA GLY A 230 6.66 -23.58 -8.09
C GLY A 230 5.54 -23.13 -9.03
N GLU A 231 4.28 -23.33 -8.66
CA GLU A 231 3.14 -22.99 -9.51
C GLU A 231 2.48 -21.68 -9.06
N PHE A 232 2.11 -20.82 -10.04
CA PHE A 232 1.41 -19.56 -9.82
C PHE A 232 0.24 -19.46 -10.79
N MET A 233 -0.95 -19.15 -10.27
CA MET A 233 -2.09 -18.81 -11.12
C MET A 233 -2.00 -17.37 -11.55
N LEU A 234 -1.99 -17.13 -12.86
CA LEU A 234 -1.91 -15.81 -13.48
C LEU A 234 -3.21 -15.46 -14.20
N SER A 235 -3.51 -14.17 -14.26
CA SER A 235 -4.49 -13.60 -15.18
C SER A 235 -3.80 -12.64 -16.14
N ASN A 236 -4.17 -12.68 -17.41
CA ASN A 236 -3.75 -11.72 -18.43
C ASN A 236 -4.78 -10.60 -18.54
N ASN A 237 -4.48 -9.43 -17.99
CA ASN A 237 -5.32 -8.23 -18.05
C ASN A 237 -4.84 -7.23 -19.12
N TYR A 238 -3.90 -7.60 -19.98
CA TYR A 238 -3.59 -6.81 -21.17
C TYR A 238 -4.82 -6.68 -22.08
N LEU A 239 -4.89 -5.59 -22.84
CA LEU A 239 -5.94 -5.42 -23.85
C LEU A 239 -5.62 -6.15 -25.17
N PHE A 240 -4.33 -6.25 -25.54
CA PHE A 240 -3.90 -6.71 -26.86
C PHE A 240 -2.73 -7.70 -26.84
N THR A 241 -2.01 -7.84 -25.70
CA THR A 241 -0.76 -8.62 -25.62
C THR A 241 -1.01 -10.02 -25.09
N ASN A 242 -0.53 -11.04 -25.79
CA ASN A 242 -0.47 -12.41 -25.27
C ASN A 242 0.71 -12.55 -24.30
N LEU A 243 0.56 -13.28 -23.17
CA LEU A 243 1.61 -13.44 -22.18
C LEU A 243 2.84 -14.20 -22.71
N SER A 244 2.73 -14.93 -23.82
CA SER A 244 3.90 -15.53 -24.50
C SER A 244 4.90 -14.50 -25.03
N GLN A 245 4.53 -13.24 -25.12
CA GLN A 245 5.42 -12.13 -25.48
C GLN A 245 6.17 -11.53 -24.28
N CYS A 246 5.81 -11.92 -23.06
CA CYS A 246 6.43 -11.46 -21.83
C CYS A 246 7.42 -12.51 -21.32
N THR A 247 8.31 -12.10 -20.43
CA THR A 247 9.20 -12.98 -19.68
C THR A 247 9.01 -12.79 -18.19
N MET A 248 9.30 -13.82 -17.41
CA MET A 248 9.26 -13.73 -15.95
C MET A 248 10.47 -14.45 -15.36
N LYS A 249 11.08 -13.82 -14.36
CA LYS A 249 12.24 -14.36 -13.65
C LYS A 249 11.94 -14.50 -12.17
N TYR A 250 12.62 -15.44 -11.52
CA TYR A 250 12.59 -15.55 -10.08
C TYR A 250 13.97 -15.36 -9.47
N GLN A 251 13.99 -14.90 -8.25
CA GLN A 251 15.17 -14.79 -7.39
C GLN A 251 14.81 -15.25 -5.97
N ILE A 252 15.72 -15.97 -5.34
CA ILE A 252 15.59 -16.43 -3.95
C ILE A 252 16.71 -15.83 -3.16
N TYR A 253 16.33 -15.15 -2.07
CA TYR A 253 17.27 -14.46 -1.20
C TYR A 253 17.25 -15.04 0.21
N ALA A 254 18.44 -15.12 0.82
CA ALA A 254 18.58 -15.30 2.26
C ALA A 254 18.76 -13.94 2.94
N ALA A 255 17.98 -13.72 3.99
CA ALA A 255 18.12 -12.55 4.83
C ALA A 255 19.21 -12.78 5.90
N PRO A 256 20.05 -11.78 6.19
CA PRO A 256 21.01 -11.89 7.27
C PRO A 256 20.31 -11.96 8.63
N SER A 257 20.94 -12.63 9.59
CA SER A 257 20.47 -12.59 10.97
C SER A 257 20.45 -11.14 11.49
N PRO A 258 19.35 -10.66 12.08
CA PRO A 258 19.30 -9.33 12.71
C PRO A 258 20.31 -9.20 13.86
N LEU A 259 20.72 -10.31 14.47
CA LEU A 259 21.70 -10.33 15.56
C LEU A 259 23.14 -10.22 15.07
N LYS A 260 23.43 -10.73 13.87
CA LYS A 260 24.80 -10.73 13.28
C LYS A 260 25.01 -9.62 12.27
N GLY A 261 23.93 -8.98 11.81
CA GLY A 261 23.99 -8.01 10.71
C GLY A 261 24.34 -8.68 9.36
N GLY A 262 24.76 -7.88 8.39
CA GLY A 262 25.13 -8.34 7.04
C GLY A 262 24.16 -7.86 5.95
N GLN A 263 24.37 -8.32 4.72
CA GLN A 263 23.56 -8.00 3.54
C GLN A 263 22.70 -9.20 3.16
N GLN A 264 21.61 -8.94 2.45
CA GLN A 264 20.82 -9.96 1.79
C GLN A 264 21.66 -10.63 0.70
N SER A 265 21.62 -11.96 0.61
CA SER A 265 22.38 -12.73 -0.37
C SER A 265 21.47 -13.48 -1.34
N LEU A 266 21.81 -13.46 -2.63
CA LEU A 266 21.12 -14.23 -3.66
C LEU A 266 21.56 -15.71 -3.53
N LEU A 267 20.61 -16.62 -3.35
CA LEU A 267 20.85 -18.06 -3.27
C LEU A 267 20.61 -18.76 -4.60
N ALA A 268 19.58 -18.38 -5.32
CA ALA A 268 19.22 -18.95 -6.61
C ALA A 268 18.44 -17.95 -7.45
N SER A 269 18.50 -18.13 -8.77
CA SER A 269 17.70 -17.40 -9.74
C SER A 269 17.43 -18.24 -10.97
N GLY A 270 16.37 -17.92 -11.70
CA GLY A 270 16.03 -18.61 -12.94
C GLY A 270 14.80 -18.00 -13.61
N GLU A 271 14.32 -18.68 -14.61
CA GLU A 271 13.14 -18.27 -15.37
C GLU A 271 11.88 -18.97 -14.88
N VAL A 272 10.74 -18.29 -15.04
CA VAL A 272 9.41 -18.85 -14.82
C VAL A 272 8.77 -19.05 -16.19
N VAL A 273 8.32 -20.27 -16.49
CA VAL A 273 7.65 -20.57 -17.74
C VAL A 273 6.25 -19.97 -17.72
N LEU A 274 6.02 -18.97 -18.55
CA LEU A 274 4.72 -18.36 -18.73
C LEU A 274 3.85 -19.16 -19.71
N PRO A 275 2.54 -19.32 -19.42
CA PRO A 275 1.60 -19.88 -20.36
C PRO A 275 1.30 -18.90 -21.50
N SER A 276 0.94 -19.41 -22.68
CA SER A 276 0.36 -18.57 -23.74
C SER A 276 -1.09 -18.25 -23.36
N LEU A 277 -1.34 -17.04 -22.88
CA LEU A 277 -2.66 -16.56 -22.50
C LEU A 277 -3.03 -15.35 -23.34
N HIS A 278 -4.20 -15.38 -23.95
CA HIS A 278 -4.81 -14.21 -24.58
C HIS A 278 -5.37 -13.24 -23.50
N PRO A 279 -5.63 -11.99 -23.87
CA PRO A 279 -6.33 -11.05 -22.98
C PRO A 279 -7.59 -11.64 -22.35
N GLY A 280 -7.75 -11.47 -21.05
CA GLY A 280 -8.86 -12.01 -20.27
C GLY A 280 -8.73 -13.47 -19.83
N GLU A 281 -7.72 -14.20 -20.29
CA GLU A 281 -7.51 -15.61 -19.91
C GLU A 281 -6.71 -15.74 -18.60
N THR A 282 -6.91 -16.90 -17.97
CA THR A 282 -6.17 -17.30 -16.76
C THR A 282 -5.42 -18.61 -17.03
N GLY A 283 -4.27 -18.78 -16.41
CA GLY A 283 -3.48 -19.99 -16.56
C GLY A 283 -2.39 -20.09 -15.52
N ARG A 284 -1.59 -21.15 -15.64
CA ARG A 284 -0.57 -21.50 -14.66
C ARG A 284 0.83 -21.21 -15.19
N ALA A 285 1.58 -20.37 -14.47
CA ALA A 285 3.02 -20.23 -14.66
C ALA A 285 3.76 -21.21 -13.75
N VAL A 286 4.92 -21.68 -14.19
CA VAL A 286 5.69 -22.71 -13.49
C VAL A 286 7.16 -22.30 -13.39
N MET A 287 7.69 -22.30 -12.17
CA MET A 287 9.11 -22.22 -11.90
C MET A 287 9.65 -23.59 -11.47
N GLN A 288 10.85 -23.91 -11.88
CA GLN A 288 11.57 -25.05 -11.30
C GLN A 288 12.03 -24.66 -9.90
N VAL A 289 11.52 -25.35 -8.88
CA VAL A 289 11.91 -25.11 -7.49
C VAL A 289 13.32 -25.70 -7.28
N PRO A 290 14.33 -24.89 -6.93
CA PRO A 290 15.67 -25.42 -6.68
C PRO A 290 15.74 -26.20 -5.35
N GLU A 291 16.70 -27.11 -5.21
CA GLU A 291 16.85 -27.96 -4.03
C GLU A 291 17.01 -27.17 -2.75
N ASN A 292 17.72 -26.04 -2.81
CA ASN A 292 17.98 -25.13 -1.68
C ASN A 292 16.88 -24.07 -1.48
N PHE A 293 15.68 -24.24 -2.06
CA PHE A 293 14.60 -23.27 -1.97
C PHE A 293 14.27 -22.85 -0.53
N PHE A 294 14.11 -23.82 0.35
CA PHE A 294 13.75 -23.59 1.75
C PHE A 294 14.92 -23.15 2.65
N GLU A 295 16.11 -22.98 2.09
CA GLU A 295 17.21 -22.28 2.76
C GLU A 295 17.06 -20.75 2.64
N GLY A 296 16.30 -20.31 1.63
CA GLY A 296 15.97 -18.90 1.40
C GLY A 296 14.90 -18.37 2.35
N ASP A 297 14.82 -17.06 2.43
CA ASP A 297 13.86 -16.34 3.27
C ASP A 297 12.83 -15.56 2.42
N VAL A 298 13.20 -15.16 1.20
CA VAL A 298 12.35 -14.38 0.29
C VAL A 298 12.39 -14.97 -1.12
N LEU A 299 11.24 -15.24 -1.69
CA LEU A 299 11.04 -15.46 -3.13
C LEU A 299 10.58 -14.14 -3.76
N GLN A 300 11.27 -13.71 -4.81
CA GLN A 300 10.87 -12.60 -5.68
C GLN A 300 10.56 -13.12 -7.08
N LEU A 301 9.47 -12.65 -7.67
CA LEU A 301 9.18 -12.75 -9.09
C LEU A 301 9.20 -11.37 -9.72
N GLU A 302 9.68 -11.28 -10.95
CA GLU A 302 9.65 -10.06 -11.74
C GLU A 302 9.26 -10.38 -13.19
N ALA A 303 8.26 -9.65 -13.70
CA ALA A 303 7.79 -9.79 -15.07
C ALA A 303 8.30 -8.64 -15.93
N PHE A 304 8.59 -8.96 -17.20
CA PHE A 304 9.10 -8.03 -18.20
C PHE A 304 8.27 -8.13 -19.46
N ASP A 305 8.06 -6.99 -20.11
CA ASP A 305 7.41 -6.94 -21.43
C ASP A 305 8.35 -7.42 -22.57
N ALA A 306 7.84 -7.42 -23.80
CA ALA A 306 8.59 -7.84 -24.98
C ALA A 306 9.85 -6.98 -25.27
N THR A 307 9.93 -5.78 -24.70
CA THR A 307 11.10 -4.89 -24.83
C THR A 307 12.11 -5.07 -23.70
N GLY A 308 11.81 -5.91 -22.71
CA GLY A 308 12.63 -6.12 -21.53
C GLY A 308 12.41 -5.10 -20.42
N LYS A 309 11.37 -4.24 -20.52
CA LYS A 309 10.99 -3.30 -19.49
C LYS A 309 10.24 -4.03 -18.37
N SER A 310 10.60 -3.75 -17.11
CA SER A 310 9.93 -4.33 -15.95
C SER A 310 8.48 -3.86 -15.84
N ILE A 311 7.55 -4.81 -15.78
CA ILE A 311 6.12 -4.59 -15.60
C ILE A 311 5.80 -4.44 -14.11
N CYS A 312 6.14 -5.46 -13.33
CA CYS A 312 5.91 -5.51 -11.90
C CYS A 312 6.80 -6.57 -11.24
N ASN A 313 7.01 -6.44 -9.95
CA ASN A 313 7.66 -7.44 -9.13
C ASN A 313 6.79 -7.77 -7.90
N TRP A 314 6.86 -9.03 -7.47
CA TRP A 314 6.13 -9.55 -6.32
C TRP A 314 7.07 -10.32 -5.42
N THR A 315 6.82 -10.29 -4.12
CA THR A 315 7.64 -11.00 -3.15
C THR A 315 6.80 -11.79 -2.15
N TRP A 316 7.32 -12.94 -1.74
CA TRP A 316 6.73 -13.79 -0.70
C TRP A 316 7.79 -14.15 0.33
N PRO A 317 7.44 -14.16 1.63
CA PRO A 317 8.27 -14.82 2.61
C PRO A 317 8.19 -16.34 2.37
N ILE A 318 9.33 -17.02 2.41
CA ILE A 318 9.39 -18.50 2.26
C ILE A 318 9.03 -19.16 3.59
N HIS A 319 9.35 -18.52 4.70
CA HIS A 319 9.05 -18.99 6.04
C HIS A 319 8.02 -18.10 6.74
N TYR A 320 7.24 -18.67 7.63
CA TYR A 320 6.41 -17.89 8.53
C TYR A 320 7.28 -17.15 9.55
N ALA A 321 6.78 -16.03 10.07
CA ALA A 321 7.50 -15.23 11.07
C ALA A 321 7.93 -16.04 12.30
N ALA A 322 7.10 -16.99 12.74
CA ALA A 322 7.41 -17.86 13.86
C ALA A 322 8.61 -18.79 13.55
N ASP A 323 8.66 -19.39 12.36
CA ASP A 323 9.74 -20.29 11.95
C ASP A 323 11.05 -19.52 11.80
N TYR A 324 10.97 -18.33 11.17
CA TYR A 324 12.11 -17.43 11.06
C TYR A 324 12.64 -17.02 12.45
N PHE A 325 11.76 -16.66 13.37
CA PHE A 325 12.13 -16.32 14.74
C PHE A 325 12.80 -17.49 15.46
N GLN A 326 12.28 -18.71 15.34
CA GLN A 326 12.91 -19.91 15.92
C GLN A 326 14.29 -20.18 15.33
N LYS A 327 14.46 -20.06 14.01
CA LYS A 327 15.76 -20.15 13.33
C LYS A 327 16.77 -19.14 13.92
N GLN A 328 16.36 -17.93 14.20
CA GLN A 328 17.21 -16.93 14.84
C GLN A 328 17.54 -17.28 16.29
N ARG A 329 16.59 -17.81 17.05
CA ARG A 329 16.80 -18.22 18.46
C ARG A 329 17.82 -19.33 18.59
N THR A 330 17.86 -20.30 17.68
CA THR A 330 18.88 -21.40 17.73
C THR A 330 20.30 -20.86 17.60
N LEU A 331 20.53 -19.69 17.03
CA LEU A 331 21.85 -19.07 16.92
C LEU A 331 22.37 -18.50 18.26
N ILE A 332 21.50 -18.32 19.23
CA ILE A 332 21.82 -17.73 20.56
C ILE A 332 21.41 -18.63 21.71
N SER A 333 21.06 -19.89 21.42
CA SER A 333 20.64 -20.86 22.45
C SER A 333 21.66 -20.97 23.60
N SER A 334 21.18 -21.20 24.80
CA SER A 334 21.96 -21.32 26.01
C SER A 334 21.44 -22.49 26.86
N ASP A 335 22.34 -23.20 27.51
CA ASP A 335 22.00 -24.20 28.51
C ASP A 335 21.80 -23.61 29.93
N GLU A 336 21.94 -22.28 30.04
CA GLU A 336 21.74 -21.53 31.28
C GLU A 336 20.24 -21.40 31.60
N THR A 337 19.93 -21.00 32.82
CA THR A 337 18.55 -20.72 33.27
C THR A 337 18.42 -19.24 33.53
N ALA A 338 17.31 -18.64 33.02
CA ALA A 338 16.97 -17.28 33.37
C ALA A 338 16.64 -17.18 34.88
N LEU A 339 16.86 -16.03 35.47
CA LEU A 339 16.64 -15.79 36.90
C LEU A 339 15.69 -14.61 37.08
N PHE A 340 14.95 -14.60 38.17
CA PHE A 340 14.28 -13.43 38.68
C PHE A 340 14.62 -13.14 40.13
N THR A 341 14.61 -11.86 40.47
CA THR A 341 14.69 -11.41 41.87
C THR A 341 13.60 -10.40 42.12
N GLU A 342 13.04 -10.42 43.32
CA GLU A 342 12.00 -9.52 43.76
C GLU A 342 12.45 -8.69 44.96
N SER A 343 12.09 -7.41 44.97
CA SER A 343 12.09 -6.56 46.15
C SER A 343 10.66 -6.13 46.49
N ASP A 344 10.50 -5.26 47.48
CA ASP A 344 9.16 -4.68 47.78
C ASP A 344 8.56 -3.89 46.61
N SER A 345 9.39 -3.22 45.80
CA SER A 345 8.98 -2.31 44.76
C SER A 345 9.35 -2.74 43.33
N THR A 346 10.26 -3.66 43.14
CA THR A 346 10.80 -4.03 41.84
C THR A 346 10.83 -5.52 41.59
N VAL A 347 10.80 -5.87 40.32
CA VAL A 347 11.10 -7.21 39.80
C VAL A 347 12.23 -7.08 38.78
N THR A 348 13.23 -7.92 38.88
CA THR A 348 14.34 -7.97 37.91
C THR A 348 14.39 -9.35 37.27
N LEU A 349 14.35 -9.38 35.94
CA LEU A 349 14.59 -10.59 35.14
C LEU A 349 15.98 -10.51 34.52
N SER A 350 16.71 -11.61 34.53
CA SER A 350 18.06 -11.65 33.95
C SER A 350 18.38 -12.98 33.30
N ALA A 351 19.10 -12.94 32.19
CA ALA A 351 19.71 -14.08 31.51
C ALA A 351 20.84 -13.61 30.59
N LYS A 352 21.88 -14.40 30.44
CA LYS A 352 22.97 -14.16 29.46
C LYS A 352 23.50 -12.73 29.47
N HIS A 353 23.71 -12.17 30.66
CA HIS A 353 24.16 -10.80 30.87
C HIS A 353 23.17 -9.70 30.46
N VAL A 354 21.95 -10.04 30.06
CA VAL A 354 20.85 -9.09 29.91
C VAL A 354 20.07 -9.00 31.19
N THR A 355 19.80 -7.79 31.66
CA THR A 355 19.04 -7.56 32.91
C THR A 355 17.98 -6.51 32.66
N VAL A 356 16.74 -6.83 33.01
CA VAL A 356 15.61 -5.87 32.87
C VAL A 356 14.90 -5.79 34.21
N THR A 357 14.79 -4.56 34.72
CA THR A 357 14.12 -4.27 35.99
C THR A 357 12.79 -3.53 35.73
N PHE A 358 11.76 -3.98 36.41
CA PHE A 358 10.40 -3.47 36.33
C PHE A 358 9.93 -2.91 37.67
N THR A 359 9.03 -1.95 37.64
CA THR A 359 8.23 -1.63 38.82
C THR A 359 7.25 -2.77 39.11
N LYS A 360 7.15 -3.20 40.35
CA LYS A 360 6.19 -4.24 40.76
C LYS A 360 4.75 -3.72 40.76
N GLN A 361 4.59 -2.41 40.95
CA GLN A 361 3.31 -1.77 41.08
C GLN A 361 2.52 -1.72 39.74
N ASP A 362 3.17 -1.38 38.63
CA ASP A 362 2.51 -1.15 37.35
C ASP A 362 3.17 -1.87 36.16
N GLY A 363 4.25 -2.63 36.41
CA GLY A 363 4.93 -3.43 35.40
C GLY A 363 5.74 -2.65 34.37
N LYS A 364 6.04 -1.39 34.65
CA LYS A 364 6.85 -0.55 33.75
C LYS A 364 8.33 -0.91 33.84
N ILE A 365 9.00 -0.84 32.72
CA ILE A 365 10.45 -0.94 32.65
C ILE A 365 11.09 0.29 33.25
N ILE A 366 12.02 0.11 34.18
CA ILE A 366 12.80 1.19 34.80
C ILE A 366 14.29 1.09 34.52
N SER A 367 14.79 -0.09 34.16
CA SER A 367 16.19 -0.28 33.76
C SER A 367 16.32 -1.44 32.80
N VAL A 368 17.16 -1.26 31.78
CA VAL A 368 17.58 -2.33 30.87
C VAL A 368 19.09 -2.27 30.74
N LEU A 369 19.79 -3.33 31.13
CA LEU A 369 21.20 -3.53 30.86
C LEU A 369 21.35 -4.56 29.74
N ASN A 370 22.06 -4.21 28.69
CA ASN A 370 22.34 -5.13 27.58
C ASN A 370 23.50 -6.09 27.95
N SER A 371 23.83 -7.01 27.05
CA SER A 371 24.90 -8.00 27.24
C SER A 371 26.31 -7.40 27.40
N LEU A 372 26.49 -6.11 27.09
CA LEU A 372 27.74 -5.39 27.35
C LEU A 372 27.71 -4.60 28.66
N ASN A 373 26.71 -4.83 29.52
CA ASN A 373 26.46 -4.11 30.77
C ASN A 373 26.27 -2.59 30.55
N LYS A 374 25.76 -2.17 29.36
CA LYS A 374 25.42 -0.80 29.08
C LYS A 374 23.93 -0.58 29.29
N GLN A 375 23.61 0.56 29.91
CA GLN A 375 22.23 0.99 30.08
C GLN A 375 21.61 1.29 28.71
N VAL A 376 20.48 0.66 28.43
CA VAL A 376 19.62 0.98 27.31
C VAL A 376 18.57 1.98 27.81
N PRO A 377 18.46 3.16 27.20
CA PRO A 377 17.76 4.28 27.80
C PRO A 377 16.23 4.25 27.56
N PHE A 378 15.57 3.13 27.84
CA PHE A 378 14.11 3.12 27.97
C PHE A 378 13.68 3.96 29.20
N LYS A 379 12.72 4.86 29.02
CA LYS A 379 12.28 5.78 30.06
C LYS A 379 10.93 5.44 30.62
N GLU A 380 10.00 5.00 29.77
CA GLU A 380 8.63 4.70 30.15
C GLU A 380 8.10 3.53 29.32
N GLY A 381 7.13 2.84 29.88
CA GLY A 381 6.40 1.80 29.19
C GLY A 381 6.43 0.44 29.88
N PRO A 382 5.45 -0.40 29.57
CA PRO A 382 4.36 -0.17 28.60
C PRO A 382 3.31 0.82 29.10
N VAL A 383 2.84 1.71 28.21
CA VAL A 383 1.74 2.61 28.45
C VAL A 383 0.66 2.35 27.40
N ALA A 384 -0.58 2.13 27.84
CA ALA A 384 -1.68 1.88 26.92
C ALA A 384 -2.09 3.16 26.15
N VAL A 385 -2.33 3.01 24.84
CA VAL A 385 -2.86 4.05 23.96
C VAL A 385 -4.27 3.68 23.57
N GLY A 386 -5.19 4.63 23.65
CA GLY A 386 -6.60 4.44 23.28
C GLY A 386 -7.42 3.63 24.28
N MET A 387 -6.83 3.26 25.42
CA MET A 387 -7.53 2.50 26.48
C MET A 387 -6.96 2.77 27.85
N LYS A 388 -7.75 2.43 28.89
CA LYS A 388 -7.30 2.48 30.28
C LYS A 388 -6.56 1.20 30.65
N MET A 389 -5.51 1.34 31.45
CA MET A 389 -4.72 0.24 31.99
C MET A 389 -4.41 0.54 33.46
N LYS A 390 -5.14 -0.10 34.39
CA LYS A 390 -4.93 0.06 35.83
C LYS A 390 -4.46 -1.26 36.42
N PRO A 391 -3.26 -1.34 37.02
CA PRO A 391 -2.73 -2.58 37.59
C PRO A 391 -3.55 -3.05 38.79
N ILE A 392 -3.67 -4.38 38.91
CA ILE A 392 -4.38 -5.03 40.02
C ILE A 392 -3.42 -5.87 40.84
N ARG A 393 -2.62 -6.69 40.15
CA ARG A 393 -1.76 -7.71 40.78
C ARG A 393 -0.58 -8.00 39.88
N SER A 394 0.56 -8.29 40.49
CA SER A 394 1.73 -8.84 39.80
C SER A 394 2.18 -10.17 40.42
N THR A 395 2.79 -11.01 39.58
CA THR A 395 3.34 -12.33 40.02
C THR A 395 4.60 -12.67 39.25
N CYS A 396 5.53 -13.34 39.92
CA CYS A 396 6.72 -13.92 39.31
C CYS A 396 6.73 -15.43 39.45
N ARG A 397 7.29 -16.13 38.49
CA ARG A 397 7.50 -17.57 38.54
C ARG A 397 8.59 -18.00 37.56
N MET A 398 9.15 -19.18 37.84
CA MET A 398 9.91 -19.90 36.81
C MET A 398 8.95 -20.74 35.95
N ASP A 399 9.25 -20.88 34.68
CA ASP A 399 8.54 -21.71 33.70
C ASP A 399 9.58 -22.48 32.88
N GLY A 400 9.95 -23.66 33.37
CA GLY A 400 11.13 -24.36 32.88
C GLY A 400 12.41 -23.57 33.16
N THR A 401 13.14 -23.23 32.09
CA THR A 401 14.37 -22.43 32.15
C THR A 401 14.10 -20.91 32.01
N ASP A 402 12.86 -20.50 31.84
CA ASP A 402 12.49 -19.11 31.62
C ASP A 402 12.00 -18.46 32.93
N ALA A 403 12.30 -17.17 33.09
CA ALA A 403 11.75 -16.36 34.18
C ALA A 403 10.56 -15.51 33.63
N VAL A 404 9.44 -15.56 34.35
CA VAL A 404 8.19 -14.94 33.92
C VAL A 404 7.71 -13.94 34.97
N PHE A 405 7.43 -12.71 34.53
CA PHE A 405 6.78 -11.67 35.28
C PHE A 405 5.46 -11.32 34.62
N CYS A 406 4.36 -11.42 35.38
CA CYS A 406 3.02 -11.14 34.88
C CYS A 406 2.38 -10.04 35.72
N VAL A 407 1.77 -9.09 35.03
CA VAL A 407 0.93 -8.04 35.63
C VAL A 407 -0.46 -8.11 35.06
N ASN A 408 -1.46 -8.19 35.92
CA ASN A 408 -2.87 -8.13 35.57
C ASN A 408 -3.40 -6.71 35.75
N TYR A 409 -4.31 -6.32 34.86
CA TYR A 409 -4.89 -4.99 34.84
C TYR A 409 -6.42 -5.06 34.73
N VAL A 410 -7.06 -3.94 35.06
CA VAL A 410 -8.46 -3.66 34.67
C VAL A 410 -8.49 -2.53 33.66
N GLY A 411 -9.44 -2.62 32.74
CA GLY A 411 -9.59 -1.70 31.62
C GLY A 411 -9.49 -2.42 30.28
N GLY A 412 -8.89 -1.81 29.30
CA GLY A 412 -8.71 -2.38 27.96
C GLY A 412 -7.55 -3.37 27.83
N VAL A 413 -6.69 -3.47 28.85
CA VAL A 413 -5.63 -4.48 28.94
C VAL A 413 -5.98 -5.44 30.08
N ASP A 414 -5.95 -6.75 29.83
CA ASP A 414 -6.14 -7.78 30.84
C ASP A 414 -4.85 -8.11 31.54
N SER A 415 -3.82 -8.39 30.77
CA SER A 415 -2.53 -8.79 31.32
C SER A 415 -1.38 -8.46 30.37
N ILE A 416 -0.21 -8.24 30.96
CA ILE A 416 1.08 -8.20 30.26
C ILE A 416 1.98 -9.24 30.90
N VAL A 417 2.48 -10.15 30.10
CA VAL A 417 3.40 -11.21 30.51
C VAL A 417 4.77 -10.94 29.90
N TRP A 418 5.76 -10.73 30.74
CA TRP A 418 7.15 -10.64 30.37
C TRP A 418 7.82 -11.99 30.61
N ARG A 419 8.47 -12.52 29.59
CA ARG A 419 9.21 -13.79 29.65
C ARG A 419 10.64 -13.53 29.22
N MET A 420 11.57 -13.70 30.14
CA MET A 420 13.00 -13.73 29.87
C MET A 420 13.38 -15.20 29.63
N SER A 421 13.81 -15.49 28.43
CA SER A 421 14.30 -16.81 28.05
C SER A 421 15.76 -16.97 28.44
N ALA A 422 16.22 -18.21 28.60
CA ALA A 422 17.61 -18.56 28.96
C ALA A 422 18.65 -17.98 27.95
N ASP A 423 18.25 -17.75 26.71
CA ASP A 423 19.06 -17.12 25.65
C ASP A 423 19.20 -15.58 25.78
N GLY A 424 18.58 -14.97 26.79
CA GLY A 424 18.61 -13.53 27.03
C GLY A 424 17.60 -12.71 26.22
N LEU A 425 16.67 -13.34 25.53
CA LEU A 425 15.56 -12.64 24.86
C LEU A 425 14.43 -12.37 25.84
N LEU A 426 13.99 -11.11 25.88
CA LEU A 426 12.79 -10.70 26.59
C LEU A 426 11.61 -10.66 25.65
N ASN A 427 10.60 -11.49 25.91
CA ASN A 427 9.35 -11.52 25.17
C ASN A 427 8.25 -10.84 25.98
N MET A 428 7.44 -10.01 25.33
CA MET A 428 6.25 -9.39 25.91
C MET A 428 5.00 -9.93 25.22
N ASN A 429 4.05 -10.45 26.00
CA ASN A 429 2.74 -10.83 25.54
C ASN A 429 1.69 -10.00 26.27
N ALA A 430 0.91 -9.20 25.53
CA ALA A 430 -0.16 -8.38 26.07
C ALA A 430 -1.51 -8.90 25.58
N VAL A 431 -2.44 -9.15 26.51
CA VAL A 431 -3.81 -9.51 26.22
C VAL A 431 -4.66 -8.27 26.30
N LEU A 432 -5.19 -7.86 25.15
CA LEU A 432 -6.06 -6.71 25.04
C LEU A 432 -7.51 -7.19 25.04
N LEU A 433 -8.35 -6.54 25.88
CA LEU A 433 -9.76 -6.83 25.98
C LEU A 433 -10.55 -5.67 25.37
N ASN A 434 -11.32 -5.97 24.34
CA ASN A 434 -12.39 -5.09 23.92
C ASN A 434 -13.62 -5.40 24.79
N ARG A 435 -13.72 -4.73 25.93
CA ARG A 435 -14.96 -4.79 26.75
C ARG A 435 -15.80 -3.58 26.37
N ALA A 436 -16.80 -3.81 25.55
CA ALA A 436 -17.93 -2.91 25.47
C ALA A 436 -18.51 -2.74 26.87
N SER A 437 -18.64 -1.52 27.32
CA SER A 437 -19.21 -1.20 28.62
C SER A 437 -20.67 -1.62 28.65
N GLY A 438 -20.95 -2.77 29.27
CA GLY A 438 -22.20 -3.12 29.93
C GLY A 438 -23.51 -2.93 29.15
N GLY A 439 -23.80 -3.77 28.19
CA GLY A 439 -25.13 -3.96 27.64
C GLY A 439 -25.33 -5.43 27.32
N GLY A 440 -26.31 -6.06 27.88
CA GLY A 440 -26.54 -7.51 27.73
C GLY A 440 -27.16 -7.89 26.40
N GLY A 441 -26.41 -7.96 25.34
CA GLY A 441 -26.84 -8.53 24.07
C GLY A 441 -25.62 -8.88 23.21
N PHE A 442 -25.65 -10.03 22.55
CA PHE A 442 -24.57 -10.50 21.68
C PHE A 442 -24.32 -9.57 20.48
N ASP A 443 -25.29 -8.76 20.12
CA ASP A 443 -25.25 -7.92 18.90
C ASP A 443 -24.75 -6.49 19.15
N ASP A 444 -24.83 -5.97 20.38
CA ASP A 444 -24.45 -4.59 20.69
C ASP A 444 -22.97 -4.43 21.13
N ALA A 445 -22.29 -5.54 21.41
CA ALA A 445 -20.96 -5.51 22.04
C ALA A 445 -19.82 -5.16 21.08
N PHE A 446 -20.03 -5.16 19.76
CA PHE A 446 -18.98 -5.00 18.76
C PHE A 446 -19.05 -3.71 17.93
N MET A 447 -20.06 -2.89 18.10
CA MET A 447 -20.34 -1.81 17.13
C MET A 447 -20.16 -0.36 17.67
N ASP A 448 -20.05 -0.14 18.97
CA ASP A 448 -20.21 1.22 19.52
C ASP A 448 -18.94 1.90 20.06
N GLU A 449 -17.78 1.25 20.17
CA GLU A 449 -16.53 1.96 20.52
C GLU A 449 -15.58 1.97 19.34
N GLN A 450 -15.50 3.10 18.66
CA GLN A 450 -14.43 3.37 17.70
C GLN A 450 -13.10 3.48 18.45
N VAL A 451 -12.23 2.50 18.28
CA VAL A 451 -10.87 2.56 18.79
C VAL A 451 -9.98 3.20 17.71
N TYR A 452 -9.68 4.47 17.85
CA TYR A 452 -8.84 5.20 16.90
C TYR A 452 -7.39 4.74 16.94
N ASN A 453 -6.86 4.39 18.12
CA ASN A 453 -5.51 3.88 18.31
C ASN A 453 -5.55 2.78 19.38
N LEU A 454 -4.98 1.63 19.06
CA LEU A 454 -4.85 0.51 19.98
C LEU A 454 -3.39 0.08 20.05
N GLY A 455 -2.77 0.17 21.21
CA GLY A 455 -1.39 -0.26 21.38
C GLY A 455 -0.80 -0.01 22.75
N LEU A 456 0.46 -0.41 22.85
CA LEU A 456 1.32 -0.12 23.98
C LEU A 456 2.52 0.70 23.48
N THR A 457 2.84 1.78 24.18
CA THR A 457 3.98 2.64 23.85
C THR A 457 5.09 2.52 24.89
N PHE A 458 6.29 2.80 24.42
CA PHE A 458 7.51 2.91 25.19
C PHE A 458 8.20 4.22 24.81
N SER A 459 8.85 4.87 25.76
CA SER A 459 9.64 6.07 25.50
C SER A 459 11.13 5.72 25.38
N TYR A 460 11.75 6.26 24.34
CA TYR A 460 13.17 6.13 24.07
C TYR A 460 13.71 7.49 23.61
N PRO A 461 14.92 7.94 24.02
CA PRO A 461 15.47 9.21 23.59
C PRO A 461 15.65 9.27 22.07
N GLU A 462 15.16 10.33 21.44
CA GLU A 462 15.24 10.51 19.99
C GLU A 462 16.69 10.59 19.52
N GLU A 463 17.55 11.26 20.27
CA GLU A 463 18.98 11.42 19.98
C GLU A 463 19.76 10.10 19.95
N GLU A 464 19.23 9.05 20.60
CA GLU A 464 19.82 7.71 20.60
C GLU A 464 19.25 6.81 19.49
N CYS A 465 18.17 7.25 18.82
CA CYS A 465 17.52 6.52 17.76
C CYS A 465 18.01 6.99 16.39
N THR A 466 19.18 6.54 15.98
CA THR A 466 19.85 7.00 14.75
C THR A 466 19.36 6.30 13.48
N GLY A 467 18.54 5.27 13.59
CA GLY A 467 18.00 4.54 12.46
C GLY A 467 17.31 3.26 12.87
N MET A 468 16.61 2.67 11.92
CA MET A 468 15.93 1.38 12.07
C MET A 468 16.26 0.47 10.90
N ARG A 469 16.48 -0.80 11.17
CA ARG A 469 16.62 -1.83 10.16
C ARG A 469 15.65 -2.97 10.47
N TRP A 470 14.92 -3.41 9.45
CA TRP A 470 13.97 -4.51 9.64
C TRP A 470 13.97 -5.48 8.45
N PHE A 471 13.63 -6.73 8.73
CA PHE A 471 13.27 -7.72 7.73
C PHE A 471 11.76 -7.83 7.69
N GLY A 472 11.16 -7.60 6.53
CA GLY A 472 9.72 -7.60 6.37
C GLY A 472 9.29 -6.83 5.12
N ARG A 473 8.03 -6.41 5.09
CA ARG A 473 7.53 -5.56 4.02
C ARG A 473 8.02 -4.12 4.18
N GLY A 474 8.30 -3.47 3.07
CA GLY A 474 8.75 -2.10 2.99
C GLY A 474 8.99 -1.65 1.55
N PRO A 475 9.68 -0.48 1.37
CA PRO A 475 10.17 0.45 2.40
C PRO A 475 9.12 1.39 2.96
N TYR A 476 7.96 1.49 2.30
CA TYR A 476 6.89 2.42 2.64
C TYR A 476 6.05 1.92 3.80
N ARG A 477 5.15 2.79 4.33
CA ARG A 477 4.21 2.41 5.38
C ARG A 477 3.32 1.26 4.90
N VAL A 478 3.25 0.21 5.69
CA VAL A 478 2.45 -0.99 5.41
C VAL A 478 1.32 -1.07 6.43
N TRP A 479 0.09 -1.16 5.93
CA TRP A 479 -1.09 -1.42 6.75
C TRP A 479 -1.69 -2.77 6.38
N LYS A 480 -2.52 -3.33 7.23
CA LYS A 480 -3.13 -4.64 7.00
C LYS A 480 -3.91 -4.72 5.68
N ASN A 481 -4.52 -3.61 5.27
CA ASN A 481 -5.26 -3.44 4.02
C ASN A 481 -4.47 -2.72 2.92
N ARG A 482 -3.20 -2.41 3.15
CA ARG A 482 -2.31 -1.76 2.19
C ARG A 482 -1.03 -2.57 2.07
N VAL A 483 -1.10 -3.64 1.32
CA VAL A 483 0.02 -4.56 1.06
C VAL A 483 0.60 -4.38 -0.35
N PRO A 484 -0.21 -4.13 -1.40
CA PRO A 484 0.31 -3.91 -2.75
C PRO A 484 1.33 -2.77 -2.81
N GLY A 485 2.33 -2.93 -3.65
CA GLY A 485 3.43 -1.98 -3.81
C GLY A 485 4.56 -2.14 -2.79
N THR A 486 4.40 -3.00 -1.78
CA THR A 486 5.45 -3.28 -0.79
C THR A 486 6.06 -4.66 -1.01
N ASN A 487 7.36 -4.74 -0.77
CA ASN A 487 8.11 -5.97 -0.97
C ASN A 487 8.72 -6.49 0.33
N TYR A 488 8.87 -7.80 0.45
CA TYR A 488 9.69 -8.40 1.48
C TYR A 488 11.17 -8.18 1.20
N GLY A 489 11.91 -7.80 2.22
CA GLY A 489 13.33 -7.55 2.10
C GLY A 489 13.93 -7.03 3.40
N ILE A 490 15.18 -6.59 3.32
CA ILE A 490 15.86 -5.86 4.38
C ILE A 490 15.76 -4.38 4.06
N TRP A 491 15.14 -3.65 4.94
CA TRP A 491 14.95 -2.20 4.82
C TRP A 491 15.65 -1.46 5.95
N HIS A 492 15.96 -0.21 5.72
CA HIS A 492 16.56 0.69 6.72
C HIS A 492 16.02 2.11 6.53
N LYS A 493 15.92 2.82 7.61
CA LYS A 493 15.49 4.21 7.65
C LYS A 493 16.33 4.97 8.65
#